data_899d5cd09444381e37d3bc2c8dc4389b
#
_entry.id   899d5cd09444381e37d3bc2c8dc4389b
#
_cell.length_a   1.000
_cell.length_b   1.000
_cell.length_c   1.000
_cell.angle_alpha   90.00
_cell.angle_beta   90.00
_cell.angle_gamma   90.00
#
_symmetry.space_group_name_H-M   'P 1'
#
loop_
_entity.id
_entity.type
_entity.pdbx_description
1 polymer ?
#
loop_
_entity_poly.entity_id
_entity_poly.type
_entity_poly.pdbx_seq_one_letter_code
_entity_poly.pdbx_strand_id
1 'polypeptide(L)'
;AAFGTVCTVTASGRTDSGVHASGQVCHLDLPCEIPGERLADALNAHLPEDIGVLRSARAYDGFDANRSAKRKTYRYSLYFSPRRNPLLDRYATRVDAPCDEGALSRAAELFTGVHDFAAYCSSGSQVKTTVREIYGISLSRREGLLDIYVCGGGFLYNMVRTMVGTMLWHSLGKLSLEDISASLREGRRSLVGKTMPAKGLTLVRVEYSPDPFEADR
;
A
#
# COMPACT_ATOMS: atom_id res chain seq x y z
N ALA A 1 -1.34 -18.46 21.95
CA ALA A 1 -2.19 -19.28 21.07
C ALA A 1 -3.62 -19.25 21.58
N ALA A 2 -4.42 -18.28 21.08
CA ALA A 2 -5.82 -18.07 21.52
C ALA A 2 -6.71 -19.33 21.36
N PHE A 3 -6.36 -20.23 20.44
CA PHE A 3 -7.17 -21.42 20.09
C PHE A 3 -6.45 -22.76 20.35
N GLY A 4 -5.34 -22.78 21.08
CA GLY A 4 -4.59 -24.00 21.39
C GLY A 4 -3.94 -24.69 20.18
N THR A 5 -4.04 -24.13 18.98
CA THR A 5 -3.51 -24.68 17.73
C THR A 5 -2.92 -23.58 16.85
N VAL A 6 -2.10 -23.97 15.87
CA VAL A 6 -1.53 -23.07 14.87
C VAL A 6 -2.52 -22.94 13.71
N CYS A 7 -2.97 -21.71 13.44
CA CYS A 7 -3.79 -21.39 12.27
C CYS A 7 -2.95 -20.63 11.23
N THR A 8 -3.09 -20.99 9.96
CA THR A 8 -2.47 -20.24 8.87
C THR A 8 -3.25 -18.96 8.61
N VAL A 9 -2.56 -17.82 8.64
CA VAL A 9 -3.15 -16.52 8.34
C VAL A 9 -2.71 -16.10 6.93
N THR A 10 -3.68 -15.82 6.06
CA THR A 10 -3.44 -15.30 4.72
C THR A 10 -3.89 -13.85 4.64
N ALA A 11 -2.95 -12.95 4.35
CA ALA A 11 -3.21 -11.51 4.22
C ALA A 11 -3.59 -11.13 2.78
N SER A 12 -4.32 -10.03 2.62
CA SER A 12 -4.68 -9.47 1.31
C SER A 12 -3.46 -9.06 0.47
N GLY A 13 -2.36 -8.78 1.12
CA GLY A 13 -1.07 -8.49 0.50
C GLY A 13 0.02 -8.41 1.55
N ARG A 14 1.23 -8.76 1.16
CA ARG A 14 2.40 -8.58 2.04
C ARG A 14 2.70 -7.11 2.18
N THR A 15 3.06 -6.69 3.39
CA THR A 15 3.67 -5.39 3.67
C THR A 15 5.12 -5.62 4.07
N ASP A 16 6.02 -4.79 3.52
CA ASP A 16 7.44 -4.86 3.86
C ASP A 16 7.68 -4.43 5.31
N SER A 17 8.80 -4.81 5.88
CA SER A 17 9.22 -4.31 7.19
C SER A 17 9.24 -2.79 7.23
N GLY A 18 8.57 -2.20 8.22
CA GLY A 18 8.39 -0.75 8.38
C GLY A 18 7.26 -0.13 7.54
N VAL A 19 6.52 -0.91 6.75
CA VAL A 19 5.27 -0.47 6.11
C VAL A 19 4.12 -0.64 7.09
N HIS A 20 3.23 0.34 7.12
CA HIS A 20 2.05 0.36 8.00
C HIS A 20 0.80 -0.14 7.29
N ALA A 21 -0.21 -0.49 8.08
CA ALA A 21 -1.54 -0.78 7.58
C ALA A 21 -2.62 -0.26 8.55
N SER A 22 -3.62 0.44 8.03
CA SER A 22 -4.86 0.78 8.75
C SER A 22 -6.07 0.02 8.19
N GLY A 23 -5.89 -0.73 7.10
CA GLY A 23 -6.94 -1.49 6.43
C GLY A 23 -6.45 -2.83 5.86
N GLN A 24 -5.50 -3.50 6.52
CA GLN A 24 -5.13 -4.86 6.15
C GLN A 24 -6.28 -5.82 6.41
N VAL A 25 -6.51 -6.75 5.50
CA VAL A 25 -7.49 -7.82 5.66
C VAL A 25 -6.78 -9.17 5.61
N CYS A 26 -7.13 -10.03 6.54
CA CYS A 26 -6.61 -11.39 6.60
C CYS A 26 -7.78 -12.38 6.69
N HIS A 27 -7.60 -13.59 6.18
CA HIS A 27 -8.48 -14.71 6.48
C HIS A 27 -7.72 -15.85 7.15
N LEU A 28 -8.43 -16.63 7.93
CA LEU A 28 -7.93 -17.85 8.56
C LEU A 28 -9.10 -18.83 8.75
N ASP A 29 -8.78 -20.13 8.71
CA ASP A 29 -9.70 -21.18 9.07
C ASP A 29 -9.50 -21.54 10.52
N LEU A 30 -10.60 -21.57 11.30
CA LEU A 30 -10.57 -21.86 12.71
C LEU A 30 -11.03 -23.31 12.97
N PRO A 31 -10.39 -24.03 13.91
CA PRO A 31 -10.78 -25.39 14.28
C PRO A 31 -11.98 -25.44 15.23
N CYS A 32 -12.53 -24.29 15.62
CA CYS A 32 -13.63 -24.16 16.56
C CYS A 32 -14.66 -23.14 16.04
N GLU A 33 -15.89 -23.30 16.48
CA GLU A 33 -16.93 -22.32 16.21
C GLU A 33 -16.83 -21.16 17.20
N ILE A 34 -16.63 -19.96 16.65
CA ILE A 34 -16.68 -18.67 17.36
C ILE A 34 -17.54 -17.73 16.52
N PRO A 35 -18.46 -16.95 17.11
CA PRO A 35 -19.17 -15.90 16.39
C PRO A 35 -18.18 -14.97 15.69
N GLY A 36 -18.43 -14.71 14.39
CA GLY A 36 -17.48 -13.95 13.55
C GLY A 36 -17.08 -12.61 14.16
N GLU A 37 -18.04 -11.88 14.73
CA GLU A 37 -17.87 -10.57 15.36
C GLU A 37 -17.03 -10.61 16.66
N ARG A 38 -16.98 -11.75 17.36
CA ARG A 38 -16.22 -11.91 18.61
C ARG A 38 -14.75 -12.29 18.41
N LEU A 39 -14.39 -12.71 17.20
CA LEU A 39 -13.03 -13.12 16.90
C LEU A 39 -12.03 -11.97 17.09
N ALA A 40 -12.40 -10.75 16.74
CA ALA A 40 -11.57 -9.56 16.91
C ALA A 40 -11.14 -9.36 18.36
N ASP A 41 -12.07 -9.46 19.30
CA ASP A 41 -11.79 -9.29 20.74
C ASP A 41 -10.87 -10.41 21.25
N ALA A 42 -11.16 -11.66 20.86
CA ALA A 42 -10.34 -12.80 21.22
C ALA A 42 -8.90 -12.70 20.71
N LEU A 43 -8.70 -12.18 19.50
CA LEU A 43 -7.36 -11.95 18.94
C LEU A 43 -6.65 -10.81 19.66
N ASN A 44 -7.32 -9.66 19.87
CA ASN A 44 -6.73 -8.49 20.51
C ASN A 44 -6.23 -8.76 21.93
N ALA A 45 -6.84 -9.70 22.65
CA ALA A 45 -6.35 -10.10 23.97
C ALA A 45 -4.96 -10.76 23.97
N HIS A 46 -4.44 -11.15 22.78
CA HIS A 46 -3.19 -11.90 22.65
C HIS A 46 -2.18 -11.24 21.67
N LEU A 47 -2.59 -10.18 20.98
CA LEU A 47 -1.75 -9.45 20.03
C LEU A 47 -0.82 -8.46 20.75
N PRO A 48 0.36 -8.18 20.20
CA PRO A 48 1.22 -7.12 20.72
C PRO A 48 0.60 -5.74 20.47
N GLU A 49 1.07 -4.72 21.20
CA GLU A 49 0.50 -3.36 21.20
C GLU A 49 0.52 -2.63 19.84
N ASP A 50 1.36 -3.09 18.91
CA ASP A 50 1.48 -2.52 17.56
C ASP A 50 0.56 -3.18 16.53
N ILE A 51 -0.25 -4.18 16.94
CA ILE A 51 -1.23 -4.87 16.10
C ILE A 51 -2.61 -4.83 16.77
N GLY A 52 -3.60 -4.31 16.05
CA GLY A 52 -5.00 -4.31 16.48
C GLY A 52 -5.93 -4.81 15.39
N VAL A 53 -6.86 -5.70 15.74
CA VAL A 53 -7.95 -6.15 14.88
C VAL A 53 -9.16 -5.24 15.12
N LEU A 54 -9.57 -4.49 14.10
CA LEU A 54 -10.67 -3.54 14.22
C LEU A 54 -12.04 -4.21 14.16
N ARG A 55 -12.17 -5.27 13.37
CA ARG A 55 -13.40 -6.07 13.23
C ARG A 55 -13.09 -7.43 12.62
N SER A 56 -13.98 -8.36 12.82
CA SER A 56 -13.95 -9.69 12.21
C SER A 56 -15.37 -10.09 11.80
N ALA A 57 -15.48 -10.92 10.78
CA ALA A 57 -16.74 -11.44 10.27
C ALA A 57 -16.54 -12.85 9.69
N ARG A 58 -17.61 -13.62 9.60
CA ARG A 58 -17.60 -14.86 8.85
C ARG A 58 -17.61 -14.53 7.35
N ALA A 59 -16.63 -15.04 6.62
CA ALA A 59 -16.59 -14.89 5.18
C ALA A 59 -17.42 -15.97 4.46
N TYR A 60 -17.78 -15.70 3.21
CA TYR A 60 -18.42 -16.69 2.33
C TYR A 60 -17.44 -17.79 1.93
N ASP A 61 -17.96 -18.95 1.54
CA ASP A 61 -17.16 -20.11 1.15
C ASP A 61 -16.27 -19.79 -0.07
N GLY A 62 -14.99 -20.13 0.05
CA GLY A 62 -13.99 -19.86 -0.99
C GLY A 62 -13.40 -18.44 -0.96
N PHE A 63 -13.73 -17.62 0.04
CA PHE A 63 -13.09 -16.31 0.22
C PHE A 63 -11.58 -16.47 0.44
N ASP A 64 -10.80 -15.70 -0.32
CA ASP A 64 -9.36 -15.57 -0.13
C ASP A 64 -9.01 -14.07 -0.04
N ALA A 65 -8.46 -13.64 1.09
CA ALA A 65 -8.19 -12.22 1.34
C ALA A 65 -7.31 -11.56 0.27
N ASN A 66 -6.43 -12.32 -0.41
CA ASN A 66 -5.60 -11.78 -1.48
C ASN A 66 -6.25 -11.89 -2.86
N ARG A 67 -6.78 -13.08 -3.21
CA ARG A 67 -7.32 -13.36 -4.55
C ARG A 67 -8.67 -12.71 -4.79
N SER A 68 -9.51 -12.62 -3.74
CA SER A 68 -10.84 -12.00 -3.83
C SER A 68 -10.78 -10.46 -3.82
N ALA A 69 -9.64 -9.87 -3.47
CA ALA A 69 -9.48 -8.41 -3.44
C ALA A 69 -9.66 -7.81 -4.85
N LYS A 70 -10.50 -6.78 -4.95
CA LYS A 70 -10.79 -6.04 -6.19
C LYS A 70 -9.94 -4.79 -6.31
N ARG A 71 -9.72 -4.09 -5.19
CA ARG A 71 -8.92 -2.86 -5.12
C ARG A 71 -8.11 -2.81 -3.84
N LYS A 72 -6.94 -2.19 -3.92
CA LYS A 72 -6.10 -1.85 -2.78
C LYS A 72 -5.70 -0.39 -2.90
N THR A 73 -5.84 0.34 -1.81
CA THR A 73 -5.43 1.75 -1.74
C THR A 73 -4.30 1.88 -0.75
N TYR A 74 -3.19 2.40 -1.22
CA TYR A 74 -2.06 2.80 -0.40
C TYR A 74 -2.01 4.31 -0.28
N ARG A 75 -1.56 4.79 0.87
CA ARG A 75 -1.19 6.19 1.12
C ARG A 75 0.29 6.27 1.38
N TYR A 76 0.97 7.19 0.73
CA TYR A 76 2.35 7.55 1.06
C TYR A 76 2.39 8.97 1.61
N SER A 77 2.87 9.13 2.86
CA SER A 77 2.88 10.41 3.56
C SER A 77 4.28 11.06 3.52
N LEU A 78 4.33 12.33 3.11
CA LEU A 78 5.53 13.16 3.08
C LEU A 78 5.35 14.36 4.02
N TYR A 79 6.45 14.80 4.66
CA TYR A 79 6.52 16.10 5.31
C TYR A 79 7.76 16.86 4.84
N PHE A 80 7.61 18.19 4.72
CA PHE A 80 8.64 19.07 4.17
C PHE A 80 9.27 19.87 5.31
N SER A 81 10.52 19.64 5.59
CA SER A 81 11.24 20.32 6.67
C SER A 81 12.75 20.19 6.48
N PRO A 82 13.54 21.24 6.74
CA PRO A 82 14.99 21.15 6.78
C PRO A 82 15.49 20.26 7.93
N ARG A 83 14.66 20.06 8.97
CA ARG A 83 15.00 19.28 10.16
C ARG A 83 14.04 18.10 10.33
N ARG A 84 14.55 17.03 10.92
CA ARG A 84 13.74 15.86 11.28
C ARG A 84 12.71 16.24 12.36
N ASN A 85 11.46 15.78 12.19
CA ASN A 85 10.42 15.83 13.20
C ASN A 85 10.15 14.41 13.73
N PRO A 86 10.59 14.04 14.94
CA PRO A 86 10.44 12.69 15.48
C PRO A 86 8.97 12.22 15.58
N LEU A 87 8.03 13.13 15.80
CA LEU A 87 6.59 12.81 15.92
C LEU A 87 5.98 12.38 14.58
N LEU A 88 6.48 12.94 13.47
CA LEU A 88 6.01 12.59 12.12
C LEU A 88 6.84 11.46 11.51
N ASP A 89 8.11 11.33 11.90
CA ASP A 89 9.11 10.50 11.24
C ASP A 89 8.83 8.99 11.35
N ARG A 90 7.90 8.59 12.24
CA ARG A 90 7.45 7.20 12.35
C ARG A 90 6.50 6.81 11.22
N TYR A 91 5.65 7.74 10.73
CA TYR A 91 4.56 7.47 9.79
C TYR A 91 4.63 8.30 8.51
N ALA A 92 5.66 9.11 8.34
CA ALA A 92 5.88 9.94 7.16
C ALA A 92 7.36 10.03 6.82
N THR A 93 7.65 10.33 5.56
CA THR A 93 9.02 10.52 5.09
C THR A 93 9.34 12.00 4.95
N ARG A 94 10.45 12.43 5.54
CA ARG A 94 10.96 13.78 5.39
C ARG A 94 11.50 14.04 3.98
N VAL A 95 11.14 15.18 3.44
CA VAL A 95 11.74 15.78 2.25
C VAL A 95 12.33 17.13 2.67
N ASP A 96 13.59 17.37 2.34
CA ASP A 96 14.35 18.57 2.76
C ASP A 96 14.26 19.73 1.76
N ALA A 97 13.57 19.54 0.66
CA ALA A 97 13.32 20.54 -0.36
C ALA A 97 11.83 20.70 -0.62
N PRO A 98 11.35 21.91 -0.98
CA PRO A 98 9.99 22.08 -1.45
C PRO A 98 9.79 21.29 -2.75
N CYS A 99 8.57 20.78 -2.96
CA CYS A 99 8.19 20.12 -4.21
C CYS A 99 7.08 20.89 -4.92
N ASP A 100 7.06 20.81 -6.25
CA ASP A 100 5.95 21.27 -7.09
C ASP A 100 4.86 20.20 -7.12
N GLU A 101 3.71 20.46 -6.47
CA GLU A 101 2.57 19.54 -6.46
C GLU A 101 1.92 19.40 -7.83
N GLY A 102 1.96 20.43 -8.67
CA GLY A 102 1.51 20.36 -10.05
C GLY A 102 2.37 19.37 -10.85
N ALA A 103 3.70 19.39 -10.65
CA ALA A 103 4.59 18.40 -11.25
C ALA A 103 4.32 16.98 -10.72
N LEU A 104 4.06 16.82 -9.40
CA LEU A 104 3.66 15.52 -8.86
C LEU A 104 2.39 14.99 -9.52
N SER A 105 1.37 15.87 -9.71
CA SER A 105 0.10 15.50 -10.35
C SER A 105 0.30 15.08 -11.81
N ARG A 106 1.08 15.86 -12.59
CA ARG A 106 1.40 15.49 -13.99
C ARG A 106 2.12 14.14 -14.08
N ALA A 107 3.06 13.87 -13.18
CA ALA A 107 3.71 12.56 -13.13
C ALA A 107 2.76 11.43 -12.71
N ALA A 108 1.81 11.70 -11.80
CA ALA A 108 0.81 10.74 -11.36
C ALA A 108 -0.11 10.29 -12.49
N GLU A 109 -0.50 11.19 -13.39
CA GLU A 109 -1.34 10.89 -14.56
C GLU A 109 -0.73 9.82 -15.46
N LEU A 110 0.59 9.82 -15.65
CA LEU A 110 1.30 8.83 -16.47
C LEU A 110 1.25 7.40 -15.93
N PHE A 111 1.01 7.23 -14.64
CA PHE A 111 0.89 5.91 -14.02
C PHE A 111 -0.53 5.34 -14.06
N THR A 112 -1.53 6.17 -14.34
CA THR A 112 -2.93 5.74 -14.36
C THR A 112 -3.21 4.89 -15.59
N GLY A 113 -3.96 3.81 -15.39
CA GLY A 113 -4.26 2.83 -16.44
C GLY A 113 -3.45 1.53 -16.30
N VAL A 114 -3.40 0.78 -17.40
CA VAL A 114 -2.70 -0.52 -17.49
C VAL A 114 -1.31 -0.31 -18.08
N HIS A 115 -0.28 -0.62 -17.29
CA HIS A 115 1.12 -0.48 -17.71
C HIS A 115 1.96 -1.66 -17.25
N ASP A 116 3.10 -1.86 -17.90
CA ASP A 116 4.16 -2.74 -17.39
C ASP A 116 5.03 -1.96 -16.37
N PHE A 117 4.91 -2.35 -15.11
CA PHE A 117 5.65 -1.76 -13.99
C PHE A 117 6.97 -2.50 -13.68
N ALA A 118 7.59 -3.17 -14.66
CA ALA A 118 8.86 -3.89 -14.46
C ALA A 118 9.94 -2.97 -13.87
N ALA A 119 10.07 -1.72 -14.38
CA ALA A 119 11.01 -0.72 -13.85
C ALA A 119 10.76 -0.34 -12.39
N TYR A 120 9.55 -0.52 -11.88
CA TYR A 120 9.11 -0.16 -10.52
C TYR A 120 9.11 -1.34 -9.56
N CYS A 121 9.41 -2.54 -10.05
CA CYS A 121 9.50 -3.76 -9.25
C CYS A 121 10.94 -3.96 -8.75
N SER A 122 11.09 -4.20 -7.46
CA SER A 122 12.40 -4.58 -6.91
C SER A 122 12.73 -6.04 -7.24
N SER A 123 14.02 -6.36 -7.34
CA SER A 123 14.52 -7.72 -7.52
C SER A 123 14.05 -8.66 -6.41
N GLY A 124 13.95 -9.97 -6.73
CA GLY A 124 13.46 -10.99 -5.79
C GLY A 124 11.95 -11.22 -5.82
N SER A 125 11.20 -10.52 -6.67
CA SER A 125 9.79 -10.79 -6.90
C SER A 125 9.60 -12.05 -7.77
N GLN A 126 8.74 -12.98 -7.32
CA GLN A 126 8.40 -14.22 -8.06
C GLN A 126 7.03 -14.11 -8.75
N VAL A 127 6.72 -12.95 -9.31
CA VAL A 127 5.43 -12.73 -9.99
C VAL A 127 5.49 -13.23 -11.44
N LYS A 128 4.34 -13.70 -11.94
CA LYS A 128 4.21 -14.18 -13.34
C LYS A 128 4.19 -13.03 -14.35
N THR A 129 3.76 -11.85 -13.95
CA THR A 129 3.66 -10.65 -14.80
C THR A 129 3.89 -9.39 -13.98
N THR A 130 4.49 -8.39 -14.62
CA THR A 130 4.72 -7.05 -14.06
C THR A 130 3.67 -6.04 -14.51
N VAL A 131 2.72 -6.44 -15.35
CA VAL A 131 1.60 -5.59 -15.78
C VAL A 131 0.62 -5.42 -14.61
N ARG A 132 0.28 -4.15 -14.31
CA ARG A 132 -0.68 -3.77 -13.26
C ARG A 132 -1.59 -2.66 -13.77
N GLU A 133 -2.76 -2.58 -13.16
CA GLU A 133 -3.72 -1.50 -13.40
C GLU A 133 -3.77 -0.57 -12.19
N ILE A 134 -3.50 0.70 -12.42
CA ILE A 134 -3.68 1.79 -11.46
C ILE A 134 -4.96 2.51 -11.81
N TYR A 135 -5.93 2.48 -10.92
CA TYR A 135 -7.24 3.11 -11.09
C TYR A 135 -7.19 4.63 -10.90
N GLY A 136 -6.24 5.10 -10.11
CA GLY A 136 -6.03 6.53 -9.91
C GLY A 136 -5.00 6.82 -8.83
N ILE A 137 -4.46 8.03 -8.92
CA ILE A 137 -3.55 8.60 -7.94
C ILE A 137 -4.10 9.98 -7.57
N SER A 138 -4.18 10.27 -6.27
CA SER A 138 -4.62 11.58 -5.79
C SER A 138 -3.67 12.11 -4.71
N LEU A 139 -3.57 13.43 -4.64
CA LEU A 139 -2.78 14.15 -3.66
C LEU A 139 -3.72 14.88 -2.69
N SER A 140 -3.38 14.90 -1.41
CA SER A 140 -4.14 15.60 -0.37
C SER A 140 -3.21 16.17 0.69
N ARG A 141 -3.44 17.42 1.08
CA ARG A 141 -2.74 18.00 2.23
C ARG A 141 -3.55 17.83 3.52
N ARG A 142 -2.84 17.46 4.57
CA ARG A 142 -3.42 17.23 5.89
C ARG A 142 -2.37 17.54 6.97
N GLU A 143 -2.66 18.49 7.87
CA GLU A 143 -1.83 18.77 9.07
C GLU A 143 -0.30 18.84 8.79
N GLY A 144 0.08 19.54 7.72
CA GLY A 144 1.49 19.70 7.33
C GLY A 144 2.09 18.51 6.59
N LEU A 145 1.28 17.47 6.33
CA LEU A 145 1.65 16.34 5.48
C LEU A 145 1.13 16.53 4.06
N LEU A 146 1.84 15.97 3.10
CA LEU A 146 1.35 15.68 1.76
C LEU A 146 1.15 14.18 1.64
N ASP A 147 -0.09 13.76 1.53
CA ASP A 147 -0.48 12.38 1.32
C ASP A 147 -0.71 12.11 -0.17
N ILE A 148 -0.08 11.05 -0.68
CA ILE A 148 -0.25 10.56 -2.05
C ILE A 148 -0.97 9.22 -1.95
N TYR A 149 -2.21 9.16 -2.44
CA TYR A 149 -3.00 7.93 -2.48
C TYR A 149 -2.85 7.28 -3.84
N VAL A 150 -2.60 5.98 -3.83
CA VAL A 150 -2.48 5.16 -5.05
C VAL A 150 -3.47 4.00 -4.94
N CYS A 151 -4.45 3.97 -5.83
CA CYS A 151 -5.47 2.92 -5.92
C CYS A 151 -5.22 2.05 -7.15
N GLY A 152 -5.23 0.73 -7.00
CA GLY A 152 -5.02 -0.22 -8.09
C GLY A 152 -5.50 -1.62 -7.77
N GLY A 153 -5.54 -2.50 -8.78
CA GLY A 153 -5.97 -3.90 -8.66
C GLY A 153 -4.96 -4.78 -7.91
N GLY A 154 -3.68 -4.38 -7.92
CA GLY A 154 -2.60 -5.08 -7.24
C GLY A 154 -1.27 -4.36 -7.46
N PHE A 155 -0.28 -4.66 -6.63
CA PHE A 155 0.99 -3.98 -6.63
C PHE A 155 2.17 -4.97 -6.61
N LEU A 156 3.27 -4.58 -7.23
CA LEU A 156 4.54 -5.30 -7.19
C LEU A 156 5.35 -4.92 -5.94
N TYR A 157 6.37 -5.69 -5.66
CA TYR A 157 7.30 -5.42 -4.57
C TYR A 157 7.94 -4.04 -4.72
N ASN A 158 7.79 -3.18 -3.72
CA ASN A 158 8.25 -1.79 -3.67
C ASN A 158 7.62 -0.83 -4.70
N MET A 159 6.64 -1.25 -5.50
CA MET A 159 6.08 -0.50 -6.61
C MET A 159 5.63 0.91 -6.20
N VAL A 160 4.71 1.04 -5.24
CA VAL A 160 4.19 2.35 -4.81
C VAL A 160 5.30 3.26 -4.30
N ARG A 161 6.23 2.73 -3.53
CA ARG A 161 7.39 3.48 -2.99
C ARG A 161 8.29 4.01 -4.10
N THR A 162 8.49 3.23 -5.17
CA THR A 162 9.28 3.64 -6.33
C THR A 162 8.52 4.66 -7.19
N MET A 163 7.20 4.51 -7.38
CA MET A 163 6.36 5.48 -8.07
C MET A 163 6.43 6.86 -7.38
N VAL A 164 6.24 6.90 -6.06
CA VAL A 164 6.34 8.15 -5.29
C VAL A 164 7.73 8.76 -5.39
N GLY A 165 8.79 7.96 -5.32
CA GLY A 165 10.16 8.46 -5.50
C GLY A 165 10.41 9.03 -6.89
N THR A 166 9.80 8.46 -7.92
CA THR A 166 9.88 8.94 -9.30
C THR A 166 9.11 10.26 -9.48
N MET A 167 7.88 10.35 -8.96
CA MET A 167 7.10 11.58 -8.93
C MET A 167 7.86 12.71 -8.22
N LEU A 168 8.46 12.41 -7.08
CA LEU A 168 9.24 13.37 -6.30
C LEU A 168 10.50 13.82 -7.08
N TRP A 169 11.20 12.91 -7.75
CA TRP A 169 12.35 13.25 -8.58
C TRP A 169 11.96 14.13 -9.78
N HIS A 170 10.80 13.88 -10.38
CA HIS A 170 10.28 14.76 -11.42
C HIS A 170 9.99 16.15 -10.86
N SER A 171 9.31 16.29 -9.73
CA SER A 171 9.02 17.58 -9.10
C SER A 171 10.26 18.38 -8.69
N LEU A 172 11.38 17.68 -8.49
CA LEU A 172 12.70 18.26 -8.19
C LEU A 172 13.55 18.51 -9.46
N GLY A 173 12.99 18.34 -10.65
CA GLY A 173 13.68 18.55 -11.93
C GLY A 173 14.77 17.51 -12.26
N LYS A 174 14.77 16.34 -11.60
CA LYS A 174 15.78 15.27 -11.81
C LYS A 174 15.37 14.25 -12.87
N LEU A 175 14.09 14.21 -13.22
CA LEU A 175 13.51 13.36 -14.26
C LEU A 175 12.52 14.17 -15.09
N SER A 176 12.45 13.91 -16.37
CA SER A 176 11.41 14.43 -17.24
C SER A 176 10.16 13.53 -17.25
N LEU A 177 9.02 14.02 -17.76
CA LEU A 177 7.84 13.18 -18.01
C LEU A 177 8.13 12.11 -19.08
N GLU A 178 9.01 12.44 -20.05
CA GLU A 178 9.43 11.46 -21.06
C GLU A 178 10.24 10.32 -20.47
N ASP A 179 11.11 10.58 -19.48
CA ASP A 179 11.83 9.50 -18.75
C ASP A 179 10.84 8.58 -18.06
N ILE A 180 9.79 9.13 -17.43
CA ILE A 180 8.75 8.32 -16.77
C ILE A 180 8.00 7.48 -17.82
N SER A 181 7.57 8.08 -18.93
CA SER A 181 6.89 7.38 -20.03
C SER A 181 7.77 6.28 -20.64
N ALA A 182 9.04 6.58 -20.88
CA ALA A 182 10.01 5.62 -21.38
C ALA A 182 10.24 4.47 -20.40
N SER A 183 10.27 4.75 -19.08
CA SER A 183 10.43 3.71 -18.06
C SER A 183 9.30 2.68 -18.06
N LEU A 184 8.06 3.12 -18.33
CA LEU A 184 6.89 2.24 -18.45
C LEU A 184 6.89 1.43 -19.74
N ARG A 185 7.37 2.03 -20.87
CA ARG A 185 7.46 1.33 -22.16
C ARG A 185 8.60 0.32 -22.23
N GLU A 186 9.74 0.65 -21.63
CA GLU A 186 11.00 -0.07 -21.86
C GLU A 186 11.45 -0.90 -20.64
N GLY A 187 10.77 -0.75 -19.49
CA GLY A 187 11.12 -1.45 -18.27
C GLY A 187 12.48 -1.05 -17.66
N ARG A 188 13.06 0.11 -18.06
CA ARG A 188 14.39 0.52 -17.64
C ARG A 188 14.41 1.13 -16.24
N ARG A 189 15.05 0.44 -15.29
CA ARG A 189 15.21 0.90 -13.90
C ARG A 189 15.99 2.20 -13.77
N SER A 190 16.89 2.51 -14.68
CA SER A 190 17.70 3.75 -14.67
C SER A 190 16.88 5.03 -14.91
N LEU A 191 15.66 4.89 -15.42
CA LEU A 191 14.73 6.01 -15.71
C LEU A 191 13.72 6.26 -14.60
N VAL A 192 13.85 5.65 -13.43
CA VAL A 192 12.94 5.85 -12.31
C VAL A 192 13.68 6.37 -11.08
N GLY A 193 12.94 7.04 -10.20
CA GLY A 193 13.45 7.55 -8.95
C GLY A 193 13.82 6.45 -7.95
N LYS A 194 14.48 6.83 -6.86
CA LYS A 194 14.81 5.88 -5.80
C LYS A 194 13.55 5.38 -5.09
N THR A 195 13.61 4.15 -4.60
CA THR A 195 12.56 3.60 -3.73
C THR A 195 12.52 4.37 -2.41
N MET A 196 11.38 4.95 -2.09
CA MET A 196 11.18 5.75 -0.88
C MET A 196 11.16 4.86 0.38
N PRO A 197 11.49 5.40 1.58
CA PRO A 197 11.45 4.67 2.84
C PRO A 197 10.11 3.98 3.12
N ALA A 198 10.14 2.80 3.75
CA ALA A 198 8.94 2.01 4.06
C ALA A 198 7.97 2.75 5.00
N LYS A 199 8.50 3.47 6.00
CA LYS A 199 7.75 4.16 7.04
C LYS A 199 6.73 5.21 6.56
N GLY A 200 6.87 5.72 5.33
CA GLY A 200 5.89 6.62 4.74
C GLY A 200 4.68 5.90 4.15
N LEU A 201 4.77 4.59 3.92
CA LEU A 201 3.73 3.81 3.23
C LEU A 201 2.76 3.17 4.21
N THR A 202 1.46 3.31 3.93
CA THR A 202 0.37 2.68 4.68
C THR A 202 -0.62 2.03 3.71
N LEU A 203 -0.95 0.76 3.89
CA LEU A 203 -2.11 0.13 3.26
C LEU A 203 -3.38 0.64 3.97
N VAL A 204 -4.17 1.48 3.31
CA VAL A 204 -5.32 2.14 3.97
C VAL A 204 -6.64 1.43 3.73
N ARG A 205 -6.77 0.70 2.61
CA ARG A 205 -8.03 0.00 2.28
C ARG A 205 -7.81 -1.16 1.33
N VAL A 206 -8.59 -2.22 1.54
CA VAL A 206 -8.78 -3.33 0.59
C VAL A 206 -10.27 -3.47 0.36
N GLU A 207 -10.69 -3.55 -0.90
CA GLU A 207 -12.10 -3.64 -1.29
C GLU A 207 -12.38 -4.99 -1.90
N TYR A 208 -13.56 -5.55 -1.56
CA TYR A 208 -14.07 -6.82 -2.04
C TYR A 208 -15.45 -6.65 -2.67
N SER A 209 -15.85 -7.60 -3.48
CA SER A 209 -17.21 -7.70 -4.00
C SER A 209 -17.57 -9.18 -4.19
N PRO A 210 -18.47 -9.74 -3.34
CA PRO A 210 -19.12 -9.10 -2.19
C PRO A 210 -18.13 -8.76 -1.06
N ASP A 211 -18.43 -7.74 -0.24
CA ASP A 211 -17.65 -7.40 0.94
C ASP A 211 -18.01 -8.33 2.10
N PRO A 212 -17.06 -9.14 2.64
CA PRO A 212 -17.33 -10.05 3.74
C PRO A 212 -17.76 -9.37 5.04
N PHE A 213 -17.57 -8.06 5.14
CA PHE A 213 -17.94 -7.27 6.32
C PHE A 213 -19.30 -6.54 6.19
N GLU A 214 -20.00 -6.64 5.05
CA GLU A 214 -21.32 -6.02 4.85
C GLU A 214 -22.47 -6.95 5.23
N ALA A 215 -22.22 -8.27 5.32
CA ALA A 215 -23.27 -9.26 5.62
C ALA A 215 -23.79 -9.18 7.08
N ASP A 216 -23.11 -8.46 7.97
CA ASP A 216 -23.44 -8.32 9.39
C ASP A 216 -24.03 -6.92 9.74
N ARG A 217 -24.64 -6.20 8.78
CA ARG A 217 -25.37 -4.96 9.02
C ARG A 217 -26.87 -5.13 9.04
#